data_fface83112daacfbd309fa2b37ed5af6
#
_entry.id   fface83112daacfbd309fa2b37ed5af6
#
_cell.length_a   1.000
_cell.length_b   1.000
_cell.length_c   1.000
_cell.angle_alpha   90.00
_cell.angle_beta   90.00
_cell.angle_gamma   90.00
#
_symmetry.space_group_name_H-M   'P 1'
#
loop_
_entity.id
_entity.type
_entity.pdbx_description
1 polymer ?
#
loop_
_entity_poly.entity_id
_entity_poly.type
_entity_poly.pdbx_seq_one_letter_code
_entity_poly.pdbx_strand_id
1 'polypeptide(L)'
;TVASAKRLRGRAREECADDPYLTLTQGGALAFSTAAGDKTPVEVSSTILSALKCRAEQHLSGNIAGAVITVPAYFDDAQRQATRQAAELSGIRVLRLLNEPTAAAVAYGLDADAEEASILAVYDLGGGTFDISILRMREGLFEVLATGGDSALGGDDFDRAITDFWLAELGLTQPSAIQRRVLLGLARRAKETPSAQHDVPM
;
A
#
# COMPACT_ATOMS: atom_id res chain seq x y z
N THR A 1 -15.05 4.13 5.96
CA THR A 1 -13.67 3.62 6.01
C THR A 1 -13.02 3.85 4.65
N VAL A 2 -11.82 4.41 4.61
CA VAL A 2 -11.01 4.54 3.40
C VAL A 2 -10.06 3.34 3.33
N ALA A 3 -9.92 2.77 2.15
CA ALA A 3 -8.97 1.70 1.86
C ALA A 3 -8.05 2.11 0.69
N SER A 4 -6.89 1.47 0.58
CA SER A 4 -5.97 1.58 -0.56
C SER A 4 -5.51 2.99 -0.92
N ALA A 5 -5.47 3.92 0.06
CA ALA A 5 -5.05 5.31 -0.17
C ALA A 5 -3.62 5.43 -0.74
N LYS A 6 -2.75 4.41 -0.53
CA LYS A 6 -1.39 4.35 -1.09
C LYS A 6 -1.40 4.42 -2.61
N ARG A 7 -2.35 3.76 -3.28
CA ARG A 7 -2.50 3.74 -4.75
C ARG A 7 -2.78 5.11 -5.36
N LEU A 8 -3.38 6.00 -4.56
CA LEU A 8 -3.93 7.28 -5.04
C LEU A 8 -3.05 8.49 -4.67
N ARG A 9 -1.97 8.27 -3.93
CA ARG A 9 -1.04 9.34 -3.57
C ARG A 9 -0.30 9.84 -4.80
N GLY A 10 -0.29 11.16 -5.01
CA GLY A 10 0.39 11.80 -6.14
C GLY A 10 -0.27 11.54 -7.50
N ARG A 11 -1.49 10.97 -7.53
CA ARG A 11 -2.24 10.71 -8.75
C ARG A 11 -3.26 11.80 -9.04
N ALA A 12 -3.50 12.06 -10.32
CA ALA A 12 -4.62 12.86 -10.78
C ALA A 12 -5.92 12.03 -10.85
N ARG A 13 -7.10 12.70 -10.91
CA ARG A 13 -8.40 12.00 -10.94
C ARG A 13 -8.54 11.11 -12.17
N GLU A 14 -8.00 11.56 -13.30
CA GLU A 14 -8.05 10.87 -14.60
C GLU A 14 -7.28 9.56 -14.62
N GLU A 15 -6.31 9.42 -13.72
CA GLU A 15 -5.48 8.20 -13.57
C GLU A 15 -6.11 7.17 -12.62
N CYS A 16 -7.25 7.51 -12.02
CA CYS A 16 -7.91 6.66 -11.03
C CYS A 16 -9.13 5.97 -11.66
N ALA A 17 -9.35 4.70 -11.28
CA ALA A 17 -10.55 3.98 -11.65
C ALA A 17 -11.81 4.71 -11.13
N ASP A 18 -12.94 4.47 -11.78
CA ASP A 18 -14.24 4.98 -11.34
C ASP A 18 -14.61 4.37 -9.98
N ASP A 19 -14.34 5.15 -8.93
CA ASP A 19 -14.72 4.84 -7.56
C ASP A 19 -15.72 5.91 -7.09
N PRO A 20 -16.95 5.53 -6.70
CA PRO A 20 -17.99 6.48 -6.31
C PRO A 20 -17.67 7.29 -5.05
N TYR A 21 -16.65 6.89 -4.30
CA TYR A 21 -16.18 7.61 -3.12
C TYR A 21 -15.04 8.59 -3.40
N LEU A 22 -14.53 8.64 -4.63
CA LEU A 22 -13.52 9.60 -5.05
C LEU A 22 -14.19 10.88 -5.57
N THR A 23 -13.72 12.00 -5.06
CA THR A 23 -14.15 13.36 -5.42
C THR A 23 -12.93 14.25 -5.62
N LEU A 24 -13.19 15.50 -5.98
CA LEU A 24 -12.18 16.54 -6.01
C LEU A 24 -12.46 17.55 -4.91
N THR A 25 -11.43 18.00 -4.22
CA THR A 25 -11.52 19.16 -3.31
C THR A 25 -11.84 20.44 -4.10
N GLN A 26 -12.20 21.51 -3.42
CA GLN A 26 -12.37 22.83 -4.04
C GLN A 26 -11.13 23.32 -4.81
N GLY A 27 -9.95 22.85 -4.40
CA GLY A 27 -8.67 23.13 -5.09
C GLY A 27 -8.32 22.15 -6.21
N GLY A 28 -9.23 21.22 -6.58
CA GLY A 28 -9.00 20.25 -7.65
C GLY A 28 -8.15 19.04 -7.27
N ALA A 29 -7.77 18.88 -6.01
CA ALA A 29 -7.01 17.72 -5.56
C ALA A 29 -7.94 16.50 -5.37
N LEU A 30 -7.44 15.30 -5.71
CA LEU A 30 -8.13 14.04 -5.47
C LEU A 30 -8.43 13.86 -3.98
N ALA A 31 -9.65 13.44 -3.64
CA ALA A 31 -10.08 13.21 -2.28
C ALA A 31 -11.08 12.05 -2.18
N PHE A 32 -11.17 11.49 -0.99
CA PHE A 32 -12.22 10.55 -0.60
C PHE A 32 -13.36 11.31 0.07
N SER A 33 -14.58 11.10 -0.38
CA SER A 33 -15.76 11.58 0.33
C SER A 33 -16.03 10.71 1.56
N THR A 34 -15.99 11.32 2.74
CA THR A 34 -16.17 10.62 4.01
C THR A 34 -17.21 11.31 4.90
N ALA A 35 -17.71 10.59 5.90
CA ALA A 35 -18.63 11.19 6.88
C ALA A 35 -18.01 12.36 7.69
N ALA A 36 -16.69 12.46 7.71
CA ALA A 36 -15.94 13.55 8.36
C ALA A 36 -15.48 14.63 7.34
N GLY A 37 -16.12 14.68 6.16
CA GLY A 37 -15.74 15.55 5.05
C GLY A 37 -14.73 14.90 4.10
N ASP A 38 -14.35 15.64 3.08
CA ASP A 38 -13.42 15.18 2.08
C ASP A 38 -11.99 15.08 2.65
N LYS A 39 -11.32 13.99 2.33
CA LYS A 39 -9.96 13.68 2.81
C LYS A 39 -9.07 13.28 1.64
N THR A 40 -7.98 14.00 1.44
CA THR A 40 -6.99 13.65 0.42
C THR A 40 -6.24 12.36 0.77
N PRO A 41 -5.67 11.64 -0.20
CA PRO A 41 -4.81 10.48 0.08
C PRO A 41 -3.63 10.79 1.01
N VAL A 42 -3.12 12.03 0.98
CA VAL A 42 -2.05 12.51 1.86
C VAL A 42 -2.54 12.63 3.30
N GLU A 43 -3.72 13.22 3.54
CA GLU A 43 -4.32 13.32 4.89
C GLU A 43 -4.67 11.96 5.47
N VAL A 44 -5.19 11.03 4.65
CA VAL A 44 -5.45 9.64 5.09
C VAL A 44 -4.15 8.96 5.48
N SER A 45 -3.10 9.10 4.68
CA SER A 45 -1.77 8.55 4.97
C SER A 45 -1.16 9.16 6.24
N SER A 46 -1.33 10.48 6.44
CA SER A 46 -0.89 11.17 7.65
C SER A 46 -1.58 10.63 8.90
N THR A 47 -2.88 10.33 8.82
CA THR A 47 -3.62 9.73 9.95
C THR A 47 -3.05 8.35 10.33
N ILE A 48 -2.71 7.53 9.33
CA ILE A 48 -2.08 6.22 9.56
C ILE A 48 -0.69 6.39 10.19
N LEU A 49 0.12 7.29 9.64
CA LEU A 49 1.47 7.56 10.15
C LEU A 49 1.44 8.12 11.58
N SER A 50 0.47 8.98 11.92
CA SER A 50 0.28 9.47 13.29
C SER A 50 -0.03 8.35 14.26
N ALA A 51 -0.88 7.39 13.87
CA ALA A 51 -1.18 6.23 14.70
C ALA A 51 0.04 5.32 14.89
N LEU A 52 0.85 5.13 13.84
CA LEU A 52 2.10 4.35 13.91
C LEU A 52 3.14 5.05 14.79
N LYS A 53 3.29 6.38 14.66
CA LYS A 53 4.15 7.19 15.52
C LYS A 53 3.79 6.99 16.99
N CYS A 54 2.51 7.17 17.32
CA CYS A 54 2.03 7.00 18.70
C CYS A 54 2.36 5.61 19.26
N ARG A 55 2.14 4.55 18.48
CA ARG A 55 2.49 3.17 18.88
C ARG A 55 3.99 2.99 19.09
N ALA A 56 4.81 3.54 18.19
CA ALA A 56 6.26 3.47 18.31
C ALA A 56 6.77 4.18 19.57
N GLU A 57 6.29 5.39 19.83
CA GLU A 57 6.65 6.19 21.00
C GLU A 57 6.20 5.53 22.32
N GLN A 58 5.04 4.88 22.34
CA GLN A 58 4.59 4.07 23.47
C GLN A 58 5.50 2.86 23.70
N HIS A 59 5.86 2.14 22.62
CA HIS A 59 6.73 0.97 22.73
C HIS A 59 8.15 1.31 23.18
N LEU A 60 8.69 2.44 22.69
CA LEU A 60 10.02 2.93 23.02
C LEU A 60 10.07 3.71 24.35
N SER A 61 8.91 4.00 24.96
CA SER A 61 8.79 4.84 26.14
C SER A 61 9.43 6.22 25.95
N GLY A 62 9.38 6.78 24.74
CA GLY A 62 9.98 8.07 24.42
C GLY A 62 9.69 8.53 23.00
N ASN A 63 9.99 9.78 22.72
CA ASN A 63 9.79 10.37 21.41
C ASN A 63 10.75 9.80 20.37
N ILE A 64 10.28 9.58 19.14
CA ILE A 64 11.13 9.19 18.03
C ILE A 64 11.86 10.42 17.46
N ALA A 65 13.15 10.28 17.16
CA ALA A 65 13.95 11.33 16.52
C ALA A 65 13.54 11.58 15.05
N GLY A 66 12.93 10.58 14.43
CA GLY A 66 12.45 10.57 13.05
C GLY A 66 12.21 9.16 12.56
N ALA A 67 11.86 9.02 11.30
CA ALA A 67 11.62 7.69 10.70
C ALA A 67 12.25 7.57 9.31
N VAL A 68 12.67 6.35 8.99
CA VAL A 68 12.87 5.91 7.61
C VAL A 68 11.53 5.37 7.12
N ILE A 69 11.08 5.87 5.97
CA ILE A 69 9.79 5.47 5.40
C ILE A 69 10.05 4.77 4.07
N THR A 70 9.46 3.59 3.90
CA THR A 70 9.60 2.82 2.67
C THR A 70 8.62 3.27 1.61
N VAL A 71 9.06 3.22 0.36
CA VAL A 71 8.27 3.50 -0.83
C VAL A 71 8.59 2.48 -1.91
N PRO A 72 7.62 2.14 -2.79
CA PRO A 72 7.90 1.34 -3.97
C PRO A 72 9.05 1.91 -4.80
N ALA A 73 9.84 1.04 -5.41
CA ALA A 73 10.99 1.47 -6.19
C ALA A 73 10.59 2.31 -7.42
N TYR A 74 9.42 2.03 -8.01
CA TYR A 74 8.90 2.73 -9.18
C TYR A 74 8.13 4.04 -8.86
N PHE A 75 7.94 4.39 -7.56
CA PHE A 75 7.29 5.66 -7.23
C PHE A 75 8.01 6.82 -7.89
N ASP A 76 7.24 7.65 -8.60
CA ASP A 76 7.69 8.91 -9.15
C ASP A 76 7.92 9.98 -8.07
N ASP A 77 8.44 11.13 -8.49
CA ASP A 77 8.74 12.22 -7.56
C ASP A 77 7.49 12.79 -6.89
N ALA A 78 6.34 12.84 -7.59
CA ALA A 78 5.09 13.31 -7.01
C ALA A 78 4.60 12.38 -5.89
N GLN A 79 4.67 11.08 -6.10
CA GLN A 79 4.30 10.05 -5.10
C GLN A 79 5.25 10.06 -3.89
N ARG A 80 6.55 10.22 -4.14
CA ARG A 80 7.57 10.37 -3.08
C ARG A 80 7.34 11.64 -2.27
N GLN A 81 7.07 12.76 -2.92
CA GLN A 81 6.77 14.02 -2.27
C GLN A 81 5.46 13.95 -1.45
N ALA A 82 4.41 13.34 -1.99
CA ALA A 82 3.16 13.10 -1.27
C ALA A 82 3.38 12.23 -0.01
N THR A 83 4.31 11.27 -0.07
CA THR A 83 4.70 10.47 1.09
C THR A 83 5.42 11.30 2.15
N ARG A 84 6.32 12.20 1.75
CA ARG A 84 6.99 13.14 2.68
C ARG A 84 5.98 14.08 3.34
N GLN A 85 5.08 14.67 2.56
CA GLN A 85 4.02 15.56 3.06
C GLN A 85 3.12 14.84 4.09
N ALA A 86 2.74 13.60 3.83
CA ALA A 86 1.96 12.81 4.77
C ALA A 86 2.70 12.61 6.11
N ALA A 87 4.00 12.37 6.06
CA ALA A 87 4.82 12.23 7.26
C ALA A 87 4.98 13.55 8.01
N GLU A 88 5.23 14.64 7.31
CA GLU A 88 5.32 15.98 7.91
C GLU A 88 4.00 16.39 8.60
N LEU A 89 2.86 16.16 7.95
CA LEU A 89 1.54 16.39 8.54
C LEU A 89 1.27 15.53 9.78
N SER A 90 1.90 14.35 9.89
CA SER A 90 1.83 13.49 11.06
C SER A 90 2.82 13.88 12.17
N GLY A 91 3.63 14.92 11.96
CA GLY A 91 4.69 15.33 12.88
C GLY A 91 5.87 14.34 12.94
N ILE A 92 6.09 13.56 11.88
CA ILE A 92 7.26 12.68 11.74
C ILE A 92 8.33 13.41 10.92
N ARG A 93 9.53 13.51 11.48
CA ARG A 93 10.71 13.91 10.72
C ARG A 93 11.14 12.76 9.82
N VAL A 94 11.10 12.95 8.50
CA VAL A 94 11.59 11.96 7.54
C VAL A 94 13.11 11.99 7.50
N LEU A 95 13.76 10.95 7.98
CA LEU A 95 15.20 10.78 7.92
C LEU A 95 15.63 10.36 6.52
N ARG A 96 14.90 9.43 5.91
CA ARG A 96 15.15 8.93 4.57
C ARG A 96 13.87 8.30 3.99
N LEU A 97 13.71 8.38 2.67
CA LEU A 97 12.87 7.45 1.91
C LEU A 97 13.74 6.32 1.41
N LEU A 98 13.34 5.08 1.69
CA LEU A 98 14.05 3.87 1.28
C LEU A 98 13.17 3.06 0.34
N ASN A 99 13.74 2.48 -0.71
CA ASN A 99 12.97 1.61 -1.59
C ASN A 99 12.55 0.32 -0.86
N GLU A 100 11.28 -0.07 -0.99
CA GLU A 100 10.71 -1.26 -0.34
C GLU A 100 11.52 -2.55 -0.61
N PRO A 101 11.96 -2.84 -1.85
CA PRO A 101 12.78 -4.02 -2.11
C PRO A 101 14.15 -3.98 -1.42
N THR A 102 14.76 -2.80 -1.28
CA THR A 102 16.00 -2.65 -0.52
C THR A 102 15.76 -2.90 0.97
N ALA A 103 14.68 -2.36 1.52
CA ALA A 103 14.32 -2.59 2.91
C ALA A 103 14.04 -4.07 3.21
N ALA A 104 13.36 -4.77 2.29
CA ALA A 104 13.13 -6.21 2.39
C ALA A 104 14.44 -7.00 2.37
N ALA A 105 15.36 -6.69 1.46
CA ALA A 105 16.66 -7.35 1.37
C ALA A 105 17.47 -7.18 2.67
N VAL A 106 17.51 -5.97 3.21
CA VAL A 106 18.17 -5.68 4.51
C VAL A 106 17.51 -6.44 5.65
N ALA A 107 16.17 -6.47 5.71
CA ALA A 107 15.43 -7.16 6.76
C ALA A 107 15.67 -8.68 6.78
N TYR A 108 15.95 -9.28 5.62
CA TYR A 108 16.32 -10.70 5.52
C TYR A 108 17.82 -10.95 5.78
N GLY A 109 18.59 -9.93 6.18
CA GLY A 109 20.00 -10.07 6.50
C GLY A 109 20.89 -10.37 5.30
N LEU A 110 20.45 -10.03 4.11
CA LEU A 110 21.17 -10.30 2.87
C LEU A 110 22.40 -9.39 2.67
N ASP A 111 22.61 -8.44 3.57
CA ASP A 111 23.73 -7.50 3.60
C ASP A 111 24.94 -7.99 4.43
N ALA A 112 24.76 -9.04 5.27
CA ALA A 112 25.71 -9.34 6.33
C ALA A 112 26.95 -10.13 5.88
N ASP A 113 26.88 -10.94 4.81
CA ASP A 113 27.93 -11.92 4.50
C ASP A 113 28.34 -12.03 3.02
N ALA A 114 27.99 -11.06 2.19
CA ALA A 114 28.28 -11.16 0.75
C ALA A 114 29.69 -10.65 0.41
N GLU A 115 30.67 -11.51 0.51
CA GLU A 115 32.01 -11.28 -0.10
C GLU A 115 31.94 -11.24 -1.64
N GLU A 116 30.93 -11.86 -2.25
CA GLU A 116 30.71 -11.89 -3.69
C GLU A 116 29.48 -11.12 -4.11
N ALA A 117 29.53 -10.49 -5.30
CA ALA A 117 28.37 -9.80 -5.87
C ALA A 117 27.24 -10.81 -6.17
N SER A 118 26.06 -10.56 -5.64
CA SER A 118 24.88 -11.40 -5.85
C SER A 118 23.76 -10.63 -6.55
N ILE A 119 22.94 -11.36 -7.32
CA ILE A 119 21.73 -10.84 -7.93
C ILE A 119 20.52 -11.38 -7.16
N LEU A 120 19.68 -10.49 -6.70
CA LEU A 120 18.48 -10.80 -5.91
C LEU A 120 17.24 -10.38 -6.68
N ALA A 121 16.22 -11.22 -6.67
CA ALA A 121 14.89 -10.85 -7.10
C ALA A 121 13.99 -10.68 -5.86
N VAL A 122 13.43 -9.51 -5.67
CA VAL A 122 12.44 -9.23 -4.64
C VAL A 122 11.07 -9.19 -5.28
N TYR A 123 10.20 -10.10 -4.87
CA TYR A 123 8.82 -10.21 -5.32
C TYR A 123 7.90 -9.79 -4.16
N ASP A 124 7.25 -8.64 -4.31
CA ASP A 124 6.36 -8.05 -3.30
C ASP A 124 4.94 -7.94 -3.86
N LEU A 125 4.06 -8.86 -3.47
CA LEU A 125 2.65 -8.84 -3.79
C LEU A 125 1.86 -8.45 -2.54
N GLY A 126 1.56 -7.17 -2.43
CA GLY A 126 0.84 -6.61 -1.29
C GLY A 126 -0.68 -6.63 -1.45
N GLY A 127 -1.39 -5.94 -0.55
CA GLY A 127 -2.85 -5.77 -0.62
C GLY A 127 -3.28 -4.87 -1.78
N GLY A 128 -2.43 -3.94 -2.20
CA GLY A 128 -2.77 -2.91 -3.17
C GLY A 128 -1.84 -2.78 -4.36
N THR A 129 -0.62 -3.25 -4.28
CA THR A 129 0.39 -3.13 -5.33
C THR A 129 1.14 -4.44 -5.48
N PHE A 130 1.60 -4.68 -6.69
CA PHE A 130 2.55 -5.72 -7.02
C PHE A 130 3.85 -5.08 -7.49
N ASP A 131 4.96 -5.48 -6.89
CA ASP A 131 6.30 -5.01 -7.20
C ASP A 131 7.24 -6.19 -7.41
N ILE A 132 8.04 -6.13 -8.47
CA ILE A 132 9.19 -6.99 -8.66
C ILE A 132 10.42 -6.13 -8.91
N SER A 133 11.50 -6.42 -8.20
CA SER A 133 12.75 -5.67 -8.34
C SER A 133 13.94 -6.62 -8.42
N ILE A 134 14.83 -6.33 -9.34
CA ILE A 134 16.12 -7.02 -9.45
C ILE A 134 17.18 -6.12 -8.84
N LEU A 135 17.84 -6.61 -7.82
CA LEU A 135 18.88 -5.90 -7.09
C LEU A 135 20.22 -6.59 -7.32
N ARG A 136 21.28 -5.79 -7.50
CA ARG A 136 22.65 -6.23 -7.33
C ARG A 136 23.12 -5.86 -5.94
N MET A 137 23.62 -6.82 -5.21
CA MET A 137 24.27 -6.60 -3.93
C MET A 137 25.77 -6.78 -4.08
N ARG A 138 26.53 -5.83 -3.59
CA ARG A 138 27.99 -5.88 -3.56
C ARG A 138 28.49 -5.04 -2.39
N GLU A 139 29.31 -5.62 -1.52
CA GLU A 139 29.96 -4.92 -0.39
C GLU A 139 28.97 -4.14 0.47
N GLY A 140 27.78 -4.70 0.75
CA GLY A 140 26.74 -4.05 1.53
C GLY A 140 25.97 -2.93 0.80
N LEU A 141 26.25 -2.70 -0.51
CA LEU A 141 25.52 -1.76 -1.34
C LEU A 141 24.46 -2.50 -2.17
N PHE A 142 23.26 -1.94 -2.21
CA PHE A 142 22.17 -2.42 -3.05
C PHE A 142 21.96 -1.46 -4.22
N GLU A 143 22.16 -1.98 -5.42
CA GLU A 143 21.87 -1.29 -6.68
C GLU A 143 20.60 -1.88 -7.30
N VAL A 144 19.61 -1.05 -7.57
CA VAL A 144 18.39 -1.48 -8.27
C VAL A 144 18.71 -1.53 -9.77
N LEU A 145 18.75 -2.73 -10.34
CA LEU A 145 19.03 -2.95 -11.75
C LEU A 145 17.79 -2.79 -12.64
N ALA A 146 16.66 -3.29 -12.15
CA ALA A 146 15.39 -3.22 -12.85
C ALA A 146 14.25 -3.25 -11.86
N THR A 147 13.14 -2.60 -12.21
CA THR A 147 11.87 -2.66 -11.49
C THR A 147 10.74 -2.89 -12.46
N GLY A 148 9.73 -3.61 -12.02
CA GLY A 148 8.47 -3.80 -12.72
C GLY A 148 7.36 -4.00 -11.71
N GLY A 149 6.13 -4.06 -12.19
CA GLY A 149 5.00 -4.27 -11.30
C GLY A 149 3.74 -3.59 -11.80
N ASP A 150 2.73 -3.60 -10.93
CA ASP A 150 1.44 -2.97 -11.19
C ASP A 150 0.97 -2.26 -9.92
N SER A 151 0.79 -0.95 -10.01
CA SER A 151 0.32 -0.12 -8.90
C SER A 151 -1.18 -0.30 -8.59
N ALA A 152 -1.88 -1.07 -9.40
CA ALA A 152 -3.30 -1.38 -9.26
C ALA A 152 -3.61 -2.88 -9.16
N LEU A 153 -2.59 -3.73 -8.89
CA LEU A 153 -2.73 -5.16 -8.68
C LEU A 153 -2.32 -5.55 -7.26
N GLY A 154 -3.19 -6.26 -6.56
CA GLY A 154 -2.91 -6.76 -5.22
C GLY A 154 -4.08 -7.53 -4.63
N GLY A 155 -4.01 -7.85 -3.34
CA GLY A 155 -5.04 -8.62 -2.63
C GLY A 155 -6.45 -8.03 -2.75
N ASP A 156 -6.58 -6.71 -2.85
CA ASP A 156 -7.87 -6.03 -3.03
C ASP A 156 -8.52 -6.36 -4.40
N ASP A 157 -7.71 -6.64 -5.43
CA ASP A 157 -8.21 -6.99 -6.76
C ASP A 157 -8.66 -8.45 -6.80
N PHE A 158 -7.98 -9.33 -6.07
CA PHE A 158 -8.44 -10.70 -5.86
C PHE A 158 -9.77 -10.73 -5.10
N ASP A 159 -9.93 -9.90 -4.07
CA ASP A 159 -11.20 -9.76 -3.34
C ASP A 159 -12.33 -9.31 -4.28
N ARG A 160 -12.06 -8.38 -5.20
CA ARG A 160 -13.02 -7.93 -6.21
C ARG A 160 -13.36 -9.05 -7.19
N ALA A 161 -12.38 -9.76 -7.71
CA ALA A 161 -12.60 -10.87 -8.64
C ALA A 161 -13.48 -11.96 -8.04
N ILE A 162 -13.26 -12.34 -6.77
CA ILE A 162 -14.09 -13.30 -6.03
C ILE A 162 -15.50 -12.72 -5.85
N THR A 163 -15.62 -11.45 -5.50
CA THR A 163 -16.92 -10.78 -5.34
C THR A 163 -17.72 -10.79 -6.63
N ASP A 164 -17.09 -10.44 -7.75
CA ASP A 164 -17.75 -10.37 -9.06
C ASP A 164 -18.16 -11.78 -9.53
N PHE A 165 -17.35 -12.80 -9.27
CA PHE A 165 -17.73 -14.20 -9.49
C PHE A 165 -18.99 -14.58 -8.69
N TRP A 166 -19.04 -14.27 -7.40
CA TRP A 166 -20.24 -14.58 -6.58
C TRP A 166 -21.47 -13.79 -7.01
N LEU A 167 -21.31 -12.53 -7.42
CA LEU A 167 -22.43 -11.75 -7.95
C LEU A 167 -23.02 -12.38 -9.21
N ALA A 168 -22.16 -12.89 -10.09
CA ALA A 168 -22.60 -13.59 -11.30
C ALA A 168 -23.33 -14.89 -10.96
N GLU A 169 -22.81 -15.73 -10.06
CA GLU A 169 -23.43 -16.97 -9.60
C GLU A 169 -24.80 -16.73 -8.93
N LEU A 170 -24.93 -15.65 -8.17
CA LEU A 170 -26.18 -15.27 -7.50
C LEU A 170 -27.17 -14.55 -8.43
N GLY A 171 -26.81 -14.28 -9.69
CA GLY A 171 -27.63 -13.52 -10.62
C GLY A 171 -27.87 -12.05 -10.22
N LEU A 172 -27.04 -11.49 -9.36
CA LEU A 172 -27.15 -10.11 -8.87
C LEU A 172 -26.47 -9.13 -9.82
N THR A 173 -27.20 -8.65 -10.83
CA THR A 173 -26.67 -7.75 -11.85
C THR A 173 -26.50 -6.29 -11.39
N GLN A 174 -27.24 -5.88 -10.36
CA GLN A 174 -27.21 -4.51 -9.82
C GLN A 174 -27.15 -4.53 -8.29
N PRO A 175 -26.04 -4.97 -7.69
CA PRO A 175 -25.90 -4.99 -6.23
C PRO A 175 -25.85 -3.55 -5.68
N SER A 176 -26.53 -3.33 -4.57
CA SER A 176 -26.36 -2.09 -3.82
C SER A 176 -24.90 -1.94 -3.28
N ALA A 177 -24.49 -0.72 -3.00
CA ALA A 177 -23.18 -0.47 -2.41
C ALA A 177 -22.95 -1.24 -1.09
N ILE A 178 -24.01 -1.41 -0.30
CA ILE A 178 -23.96 -2.19 0.96
C ILE A 178 -23.72 -3.67 0.67
N GLN A 179 -24.47 -4.27 -0.28
CA GLN A 179 -24.30 -5.67 -0.66
C GLN A 179 -22.90 -5.94 -1.21
N ARG A 180 -22.42 -5.09 -2.13
CA ARG A 180 -21.06 -5.20 -2.69
C ARG A 180 -19.99 -5.13 -1.57
N ARG A 181 -20.15 -4.22 -0.61
CA ARG A 181 -19.23 -4.10 0.52
C ARG A 181 -19.22 -5.31 1.45
N VAL A 182 -20.40 -5.88 1.73
CA VAL A 182 -20.50 -7.12 2.53
C VAL A 182 -19.81 -8.26 1.81
N LEU A 183 -20.07 -8.45 0.51
CA LEU A 183 -19.45 -9.49 -0.30
C LEU A 183 -17.93 -9.33 -0.40
N LEU A 184 -17.41 -8.10 -0.55
CA LEU A 184 -15.97 -7.85 -0.49
C LEU A 184 -15.34 -8.28 0.83
N GLY A 185 -16.02 -8.04 1.96
CA GLY A 185 -15.54 -8.48 3.26
C GLY A 185 -15.56 -10.01 3.42
N LEU A 186 -16.53 -10.68 2.82
CA LEU A 186 -16.61 -12.14 2.76
C LEU A 186 -15.53 -12.71 1.84
N ALA A 187 -15.34 -12.13 0.66
CA ALA A 187 -14.34 -12.53 -0.32
C ALA A 187 -12.91 -12.44 0.28
N ARG A 188 -12.61 -11.34 0.99
CA ARG A 188 -11.34 -11.22 1.70
C ARG A 188 -11.13 -12.35 2.70
N ARG A 189 -12.12 -12.64 3.52
CA ARG A 189 -12.02 -13.74 4.49
C ARG A 189 -11.85 -15.08 3.79
N ALA A 190 -12.62 -15.36 2.73
CA ALA A 190 -12.50 -16.58 1.96
C ALA A 190 -11.11 -16.75 1.33
N LYS A 191 -10.50 -15.64 0.85
CA LYS A 191 -9.13 -15.63 0.32
C LYS A 191 -8.07 -15.88 1.40
N GLU A 192 -8.23 -15.28 2.57
CA GLU A 192 -7.22 -15.33 3.66
C GLU A 192 -7.27 -16.65 4.45
N THR A 193 -8.46 -17.25 4.60
CA THR A 193 -8.66 -18.47 5.39
C THR A 193 -7.86 -19.68 4.88
N PRO A 194 -7.75 -19.97 3.56
CA PRO A 194 -6.97 -21.12 3.05
C PRO A 194 -5.49 -21.09 3.42
N SER A 195 -4.93 -19.91 3.74
CA SER A 195 -3.56 -19.81 4.25
C SER A 195 -3.36 -20.48 5.61
N ALA A 196 -4.46 -20.69 6.36
CA ALA A 196 -4.45 -21.30 7.69
C ALA A 196 -5.22 -22.63 7.73
N GLN A 197 -6.12 -22.90 6.77
CA GLN A 197 -6.98 -24.09 6.74
C GLN A 197 -7.18 -24.57 5.30
N HIS A 198 -7.15 -25.90 5.06
CA HIS A 198 -7.30 -26.47 3.72
C HIS A 198 -8.75 -26.41 3.19
N ASP A 199 -9.76 -26.39 4.07
CA ASP A 199 -11.16 -26.31 3.69
C ASP A 199 -11.81 -25.07 4.30
N VAL A 200 -12.47 -24.26 3.47
CA VAL A 200 -13.24 -23.09 3.88
C VAL A 200 -14.70 -23.35 3.53
N PRO A 201 -15.60 -23.52 4.49
CA PRO A 201 -17.03 -23.59 4.19
C PRO A 201 -17.48 -22.24 3.59
N MET A 202 -18.12 -22.34 2.42
CA MET A 202 -18.77 -21.19 1.75
C MET A 202 -20.13 -20.90 2.37
#